data_479eeb0edaa1bc1418c66ae400f229a4
#
_entry.id   479eeb0edaa1bc1418c66ae400f229a4
#
_cell.length_a   1.000
_cell.length_b   1.000
_cell.length_c   1.000
_cell.angle_alpha   90.00
_cell.angle_beta   90.00
_cell.angle_gamma   90.00
#
_symmetry.space_group_name_H-M   'P 1'
#
loop_
_entity.id
_entity.type
_entity.pdbx_description
1 polymer ?
#
loop_
_entity_poly.entity_id
_entity_poly.type
_entity_poly.pdbx_seq_one_letter_code
_entity_poly.pdbx_strand_id
1 'polypeptide(L)'
;MTRVLSLPGYLGSGPEHWQTHWERLDTRIQRVEQARWDAPECAAWCAALESAVMADLRPTVLVGHSLGAVTVVQWAGRTRASHVAGALLVAPADVEHLPPELGDFSSFSPL
;
A
#
# COMPACT_ATOMS: atom_id res chain seq x y z
N MET A 1 -6.31 19.15 8.08
CA MET A 1 -7.22 18.23 7.36
C MET A 1 -6.51 16.91 7.12
N THR A 2 -7.19 15.81 7.36
CA THR A 2 -6.60 14.47 7.20
C THR A 2 -6.53 14.06 5.72
N ARG A 3 -5.40 13.53 5.34
CA ARG A 3 -5.15 12.98 4.00
C ARG A 3 -5.29 11.46 4.06
N VAL A 4 -5.75 10.85 2.97
CA VAL A 4 -5.87 9.39 2.86
C VAL A 4 -5.01 8.92 1.69
N LEU A 5 -4.15 7.92 1.93
CA LEU A 5 -3.36 7.27 0.91
C LEU A 5 -3.88 5.84 0.69
N SER A 6 -4.14 5.50 -0.56
CA SER A 6 -4.63 4.19 -0.98
C SER A 6 -3.47 3.37 -1.55
N LEU A 7 -3.33 2.13 -1.05
CA LEU A 7 -2.26 1.20 -1.46
C LEU A 7 -2.89 -0.05 -2.08
N PRO A 8 -2.99 -0.09 -3.42
CA PRO A 8 -3.44 -1.30 -4.12
C PRO A 8 -2.42 -2.45 -4.02
N GLY A 9 -2.88 -3.65 -4.34
CA GLY A 9 -2.04 -4.83 -4.35
C GLY A 9 -1.40 -5.12 -5.70
N TYR A 10 -1.05 -6.39 -5.90
CA TYR A 10 -0.42 -6.87 -7.13
C TYR A 10 -1.27 -6.51 -8.35
N LEU A 11 -0.62 -6.01 -9.39
CA LEU A 11 -1.20 -5.53 -10.65
C LEU A 11 -2.08 -4.27 -10.48
N GLY A 12 -2.10 -3.68 -9.29
CA GLY A 12 -2.88 -2.48 -9.01
C GLY A 12 -4.36 -2.77 -8.81
N SER A 13 -5.14 -1.71 -8.71
CA SER A 13 -6.60 -1.78 -8.62
C SER A 13 -7.20 -1.29 -9.92
N GLY A 14 -7.94 -2.17 -10.60
CA GLY A 14 -8.59 -1.84 -11.86
C GLY A 14 -9.75 -0.84 -11.67
N PRO A 15 -10.38 -0.39 -12.79
CA PRO A 15 -11.41 0.66 -12.73
C PRO A 15 -12.65 0.27 -11.94
N GLU A 16 -12.92 -1.02 -11.79
CA GLU A 16 -14.08 -1.52 -11.03
C GLU A 16 -13.73 -1.90 -9.58
N HIS A 17 -12.49 -1.77 -9.16
CA HIS A 17 -12.06 -2.10 -7.80
C HIS A 17 -12.56 -1.04 -6.81
N TRP A 18 -12.90 -1.46 -5.57
CA TRP A 18 -13.44 -0.54 -4.56
C TRP A 18 -12.49 0.62 -4.22
N GLN A 19 -11.18 0.39 -4.23
CA GLN A 19 -10.21 1.48 -3.99
C GLN A 19 -10.28 2.53 -5.09
N THR A 20 -10.44 2.12 -6.35
CA THR A 20 -10.59 3.03 -7.48
C THR A 20 -11.88 3.85 -7.35
N HIS A 21 -12.99 3.21 -6.95
CA HIS A 21 -14.24 3.92 -6.71
C HIS A 21 -14.11 4.94 -5.58
N TRP A 22 -13.45 4.58 -4.49
CA TRP A 22 -13.22 5.49 -3.37
C TRP A 22 -12.40 6.71 -3.80
N GLU A 23 -11.35 6.49 -4.60
CA GLU A 23 -10.51 7.58 -5.10
C GLU A 23 -11.29 8.56 -5.97
N ARG A 24 -12.28 8.07 -6.70
CA ARG A 24 -13.16 8.91 -7.52
C ARG A 24 -14.19 9.69 -6.70
N LEU A 25 -14.65 9.09 -5.61
CA LEU A 25 -15.67 9.69 -4.75
C LEU A 25 -15.11 10.75 -3.81
N ASP A 26 -13.83 10.67 -3.47
CA ASP A 26 -13.22 11.59 -2.49
C ASP A 26 -11.79 11.94 -2.93
N THR A 27 -11.60 13.21 -3.28
CA THR A 27 -10.29 13.71 -3.76
C THR A 27 -9.23 13.74 -2.66
N ARG A 28 -9.59 13.55 -1.39
CA ARG A 28 -8.61 13.39 -0.31
C ARG A 28 -7.90 12.05 -0.37
N ILE A 29 -8.46 11.09 -1.10
CA ILE A 29 -7.88 9.74 -1.26
C ILE A 29 -6.98 9.76 -2.48
N GLN A 30 -5.68 9.60 -2.25
CA GLN A 30 -4.67 9.58 -3.30
C GLN A 30 -4.01 8.21 -3.35
N ARG A 31 -3.82 7.68 -4.55
CA ARG A 31 -3.16 6.39 -4.74
C ARG A 31 -1.65 6.56 -4.63
N VAL A 32 -1.01 5.65 -3.88
CA VAL A 32 0.44 5.51 -3.91
C VAL A 32 0.81 4.73 -5.17
N GLU A 33 1.51 5.38 -6.09
CA GLU A 33 1.91 4.76 -7.34
C GLU A 33 3.18 3.92 -7.18
N GLN A 34 3.23 2.77 -7.86
CA GLN A 34 4.39 1.90 -7.87
C GLN A 34 5.03 1.91 -9.27
N ALA A 35 6.35 1.80 -9.33
CA ALA A 35 7.07 1.74 -10.61
C ALA A 35 6.76 0.44 -11.37
N ARG A 36 6.59 -0.66 -10.64
CA ARG A 36 6.34 -1.99 -11.22
C ARG A 36 5.20 -2.67 -10.45
N TRP A 37 3.98 -2.53 -10.96
CA TRP A 37 2.82 -3.23 -10.40
C TRP A 37 2.87 -4.74 -10.61
N ASP A 38 3.54 -5.17 -11.68
CA ASP A 38 3.63 -6.57 -12.11
C ASP A 38 4.84 -7.31 -11.54
N ALA A 39 5.76 -6.60 -10.93
CA ALA A 39 6.97 -7.17 -10.34
C ALA A 39 7.23 -6.52 -8.98
N PRO A 40 6.38 -6.78 -7.98
CA PRO A 40 6.49 -6.13 -6.69
C PRO A 40 7.74 -6.58 -5.94
N GLU A 41 8.39 -5.60 -5.31
CA GLU A 41 9.56 -5.82 -4.48
C GLU A 41 9.38 -4.98 -3.22
N CYS A 42 9.55 -5.58 -2.03
CA CYS A 42 9.15 -4.97 -0.77
C CYS A 42 9.85 -3.63 -0.52
N ALA A 43 11.17 -3.57 -0.72
CA ALA A 43 11.90 -2.32 -0.47
C ALA A 43 11.42 -1.19 -1.38
N ALA A 44 11.15 -1.49 -2.66
CA ALA A 44 10.66 -0.51 -3.62
C ALA A 44 9.25 -0.02 -3.26
N TRP A 45 8.38 -0.94 -2.87
CA TRP A 45 7.01 -0.61 -2.49
C TRP A 45 6.96 0.19 -1.19
N CYS A 46 7.79 -0.18 -0.21
CA CYS A 46 7.92 0.59 1.03
C CYS A 46 8.50 1.99 0.77
N ALA A 47 9.48 2.10 -0.14
CA ALA A 47 10.06 3.41 -0.48
C ALA A 47 9.05 4.32 -1.16
N ALA A 48 8.19 3.78 -2.03
CA ALA A 48 7.12 4.56 -2.66
C ALA A 48 6.13 5.08 -1.62
N LEU A 49 5.76 4.24 -0.64
CA LEU A 49 4.89 4.66 0.46
C LEU A 49 5.57 5.72 1.33
N GLU A 50 6.82 5.52 1.70
CA GLU A 50 7.58 6.50 2.51
C GLU A 50 7.62 7.86 1.81
N SER A 51 7.93 7.87 0.52
CA SER A 51 7.96 9.08 -0.28
C SER A 51 6.61 9.80 -0.28
N ALA A 52 5.52 9.06 -0.46
CA ALA A 52 4.18 9.64 -0.46
C ALA A 52 3.79 10.18 0.91
N VAL A 53 4.11 9.45 1.98
CA VAL A 53 3.83 9.89 3.36
C VAL A 53 4.59 11.16 3.68
N MET A 54 5.87 11.22 3.34
CA MET A 54 6.74 12.36 3.67
C MET A 54 6.54 13.57 2.76
N ALA A 55 5.82 13.42 1.64
CA ALA A 55 5.53 14.54 0.74
C ALA A 55 4.58 15.56 1.35
N ASP A 56 3.82 15.18 2.39
CA ASP A 56 2.85 16.05 3.04
C ASP A 56 2.74 15.63 4.51
N LEU A 57 3.00 16.53 5.43
CA LEU A 57 3.07 16.22 6.86
C LEU A 57 1.73 16.34 7.58
N ARG A 58 0.62 16.56 6.87
CA ARG A 58 -0.71 16.52 7.48
C ARG A 58 -0.98 15.14 8.05
N PRO A 59 -1.89 15.03 9.05
CA PRO A 59 -2.33 13.72 9.52
C PRO A 59 -2.80 12.84 8.35
N THR A 60 -2.30 11.61 8.29
CA THR A 60 -2.52 10.71 7.16
C THR A 60 -3.08 9.38 7.65
N VAL A 61 -4.05 8.85 6.91
CA VAL A 61 -4.59 7.50 7.10
C VAL A 61 -4.26 6.68 5.87
N LEU A 62 -3.84 5.43 6.07
CA LEU A 62 -3.49 4.52 4.99
C LEU A 62 -4.61 3.51 4.78
N VAL A 63 -4.92 3.20 3.52
CA VAL A 63 -5.91 2.18 3.17
C VAL A 63 -5.23 1.19 2.24
N GLY A 64 -4.88 0.02 2.77
CA GLY A 64 -4.17 -1.02 2.03
C GLY A 64 -5.07 -2.22 1.74
N HIS A 65 -4.91 -2.80 0.55
CA HIS A 65 -5.61 -4.01 0.13
C HIS A 65 -4.62 -5.05 -0.37
N SER A 66 -4.77 -6.29 0.07
CA SER A 66 -3.98 -7.43 -0.37
C SER A 66 -2.48 -7.16 -0.14
N LEU A 67 -1.65 -7.15 -1.18
CA LEU A 67 -0.21 -6.87 -1.05
C LEU A 67 0.04 -5.42 -0.59
N GLY A 68 -0.85 -4.49 -0.91
CA GLY A 68 -0.77 -3.13 -0.39
C GLY A 68 -0.91 -3.08 1.14
N ALA A 69 -1.77 -3.93 1.71
CA ALA A 69 -1.88 -4.06 3.17
C ALA A 69 -0.59 -4.62 3.79
N VAL A 70 0.01 -5.62 3.15
CA VAL A 70 1.31 -6.18 3.59
C VAL A 70 2.40 -5.12 3.51
N THR A 71 2.39 -4.29 2.47
CA THR A 71 3.34 -3.19 2.32
C THR A 71 3.24 -2.21 3.50
N VAL A 72 2.02 -1.87 3.93
CA VAL A 72 1.82 -1.00 5.10
C VAL A 72 2.46 -1.63 6.34
N VAL A 73 2.25 -2.92 6.58
CA VAL A 73 2.81 -3.61 7.75
C VAL A 73 4.34 -3.59 7.71
N GLN A 74 4.94 -3.91 6.57
CA GLN A 74 6.39 -3.91 6.42
C GLN A 74 6.97 -2.50 6.57
N TRP A 75 6.30 -1.50 5.97
CA TRP A 75 6.71 -0.11 6.08
C TRP A 75 6.64 0.38 7.52
N ALA A 76 5.60 0.01 8.27
CA ALA A 76 5.42 0.45 9.66
C ALA A 76 6.59 0.03 10.55
N GLY A 77 7.20 -1.11 10.27
CA GLY A 77 8.38 -1.57 11.01
C GLY A 77 9.68 -0.85 10.64
N ARG A 78 9.68 -0.06 9.59
CA ARG A 78 10.88 0.60 9.04
C ARG A 78 10.85 2.11 9.15
N THR A 79 9.65 2.71 9.16
CA THR A 79 9.49 4.15 9.09
C THR A 79 9.77 4.84 10.41
N ARG A 80 10.17 6.12 10.33
CA ARG A 80 10.22 7.04 11.48
C ARG A 80 9.15 8.13 11.38
N ALA A 81 8.25 8.03 10.40
CA ALA A 81 7.15 8.99 10.25
C ALA A 81 6.23 8.92 11.47
N SER A 82 5.77 10.07 11.96
CA SER A 82 4.95 10.17 13.15
C SER A 82 3.57 10.77 12.91
N HIS A 83 3.25 11.14 11.66
CA HIS A 83 1.99 11.81 11.33
C HIS A 83 0.95 10.88 10.70
N VAL A 84 1.21 9.57 10.65
CA VAL A 84 0.22 8.59 10.22
C VAL A 84 -0.64 8.21 11.41
N ALA A 85 -1.94 8.56 11.33
CA ALA A 85 -2.88 8.40 12.42
C ALA A 85 -3.44 6.97 12.52
N GLY A 86 -3.42 6.23 11.43
CA GLY A 86 -3.92 4.85 11.42
C GLY A 86 -3.95 4.26 10.02
N ALA A 87 -4.35 2.99 9.95
CA ALA A 87 -4.43 2.27 8.69
C ALA A 87 -5.63 1.32 8.70
N LEU A 88 -6.32 1.24 7.56
CA LEU A 88 -7.32 0.22 7.29
C LEU A 88 -6.66 -0.84 6.39
N LEU A 89 -6.56 -2.07 6.88
CA LEU A 89 -5.93 -3.17 6.16
C LEU A 89 -7.01 -4.17 5.76
N VAL A 90 -7.23 -4.31 4.45
CA VAL A 90 -8.30 -5.15 3.92
C VAL A 90 -7.69 -6.35 3.21
N ALA A 91 -8.06 -7.54 3.66
CA ALA A 91 -7.64 -8.82 3.09
C ALA A 91 -6.14 -8.88 2.79
N PRO A 92 -5.26 -8.72 3.79
CA PRO A 92 -3.81 -8.80 3.56
C PRO A 92 -3.43 -10.10 2.87
N ALA A 93 -2.53 -10.01 1.87
CA ALA A 93 -2.07 -11.19 1.16
C ALA A 93 -1.25 -12.11 2.07
N ASP A 94 -1.50 -13.42 1.98
CA ASP A 94 -0.70 -14.41 2.69
C ASP A 94 0.57 -14.71 1.88
N VAL A 95 1.55 -13.82 1.99
CA VAL A 95 2.76 -13.85 1.16
C VAL A 95 3.64 -15.08 1.42
N GLU A 96 3.41 -15.78 2.53
CA GLU A 96 4.17 -16.99 2.87
C GLU A 96 3.61 -18.23 2.19
N HIS A 97 2.37 -18.18 1.69
CA HIS A 97 1.67 -19.33 1.12
C HIS A 97 1.12 -19.10 -0.28
N LEU A 98 1.54 -18.02 -0.96
CA LEU A 98 1.09 -17.74 -2.33
C LEU A 98 1.70 -18.74 -3.32
N PRO A 99 0.91 -19.22 -4.32
CA PRO A 99 1.44 -20.12 -5.34
C PRO A 99 2.57 -19.45 -6.16
N PRO A 100 3.65 -20.18 -6.48
CA PRO A 100 4.75 -19.60 -7.27
C PRO A 100 4.32 -19.08 -8.64
N GLU A 101 3.22 -19.60 -9.18
CA GLU A 101 2.69 -19.19 -10.48
C GLU A 101 2.23 -17.73 -10.49
N LEU A 102 1.88 -17.17 -9.32
CA LEU A 102 1.45 -15.78 -9.20
C LEU A 102 2.62 -14.80 -9.23
N GLY A 103 3.85 -15.26 -9.02
CA GLY A 103 5.03 -14.42 -8.98
C GLY A 103 5.85 -14.63 -7.72
N ASP A 104 6.93 -13.89 -7.61
CA ASP A 104 7.82 -13.94 -6.44
C ASP A 104 7.47 -12.80 -5.47
N PHE A 105 6.90 -13.17 -4.33
CA PHE A 105 6.55 -12.23 -3.27
C PHE A 105 7.40 -12.42 -2.02
N SER A 106 8.51 -13.17 -2.13
CA SER A 106 9.34 -13.54 -0.98
C SER A 106 9.96 -12.33 -0.26
N SER A 107 10.17 -11.22 -0.98
CA SER A 107 10.72 -10.01 -0.35
C SER A 107 9.78 -9.40 0.70
N PHE A 108 8.48 -9.75 0.68
CA PHE A 108 7.50 -9.26 1.63
C PHE A 108 7.37 -10.16 2.87
N SER A 109 8.07 -11.27 2.91
CA SER A 109 8.04 -12.26 3.99
C SER A 109 9.36 -12.22 4.77
N PRO A 110 9.33 -12.50 6.12
CA PRO A 110 8.16 -12.68 6.97
C PRO A 110 7.52 -11.34 7.36
N LEU A 111 6.29 -11.44 7.83
CA LEU A 111 5.57 -10.27 8.36
C LEU A 111 5.97 -9.92 9.78
#